data_c907f6167397b65b65a10dfaa0c7f310
#
_entry.id   c907f6167397b65b65a10dfaa0c7f310
#
_cell.length_a   1.000
_cell.length_b   1.000
_cell.length_c   1.000
_cell.angle_alpha   90.00
_cell.angle_beta   90.00
_cell.angle_gamma   90.00
#
_symmetry.space_group_name_H-M   'P 1'
#
loop_
_entity.id
_entity.type
_entity.pdbx_description
1 polymer ?
#
loop_
_entity_poly.entity_id
_entity_poly.type
_entity_poly.pdbx_seq_one_letter_code
_entity_poly.pdbx_strand_id
1 'polypeptide(L)'
;MNTIITGLQWGDEGKGKIVDYLTEFSDVIIRGQGGNNAGHTVIADGKKHVLHLLPSGILWDSKINVIGNGVVIDPVGLVLEIERIETQGIAITPEKLLISDRAHVVLPFHKELDAAREASLGDRKIGTTKRGIGPAYADKINRCGLRMADLLDEDFAAAQITRRVAEANEVLARYDLTTFDAAQVIEEVFAAFVRLRPHVANTIPVLHAAWKSGKSLLFEGAQGTLLDIDFGTYPFVTSSNTTAGGSCTGSGLPPTAIDSVVGVCKAYTTRVGSGPFPTGDEGLSEYLHGLGREFGATTGRPRGCGWLDTVLLRFACMVNGVTGLAVTNLDGLDAYETLKICTSYNIGGVIHSLPPADRTAWDQAVPVYESLPGWCEDTTACTSYDQLPELARAYLNRLGELCGAPVIFVGVGPDRKQTLVAS
;
A
#
# COMPACT_ATOMS: atom_id res chain seq x y z
N MET A 1 4.86 17.60 13.14
CA MET A 1 3.54 17.17 12.62
C MET A 1 3.60 15.69 12.28
N ASN A 2 2.58 14.93 12.67
CA ASN A 2 2.54 13.48 12.45
C ASN A 2 1.47 13.20 11.37
N THR A 3 1.92 12.70 10.22
CA THR A 3 1.07 12.58 9.03
C THR A 3 0.97 11.13 8.58
N ILE A 4 -0.24 10.64 8.35
CA ILE A 4 -0.47 9.34 7.71
C ILE A 4 -0.71 9.54 6.22
N ILE A 5 0.00 8.78 5.39
CA ILE A 5 -0.23 8.69 3.95
C ILE A 5 -0.94 7.38 3.67
N THR A 6 -2.18 7.43 3.19
CA THR A 6 -2.97 6.25 2.85
C THR A 6 -3.45 6.29 1.41
N GLY A 7 -3.56 5.14 0.76
CA GLY A 7 -4.18 5.01 -0.55
C GLY A 7 -5.70 4.99 -0.44
N LEU A 8 -6.39 5.68 -1.33
CA LEU A 8 -7.86 5.75 -1.31
C LEU A 8 -8.53 4.82 -2.31
N GLN A 9 -7.77 4.14 -3.16
CA GLN A 9 -8.24 3.24 -4.21
C GLN A 9 -7.79 1.79 -3.92
N TRP A 10 -7.50 1.01 -4.96
CA TRP A 10 -7.04 -0.39 -4.85
C TRP A 10 -5.51 -0.54 -4.88
N GLY A 11 -4.77 0.39 -4.30
CA GLY A 11 -3.32 0.43 -4.40
C GLY A 11 -2.84 1.09 -5.70
N ASP A 12 -1.51 1.16 -5.85
CA ASP A 12 -0.85 1.74 -7.04
C ASP A 12 -1.19 3.21 -7.31
N GLU A 13 -1.69 3.95 -6.30
CA GLU A 13 -2.03 5.38 -6.41
C GLU A 13 -0.81 6.30 -6.53
N GLY A 14 0.40 5.77 -6.51
CA GLY A 14 1.62 6.59 -6.51
C GLY A 14 2.01 7.12 -5.13
N LYS A 15 1.57 6.46 -4.05
CA LYS A 15 1.92 6.82 -2.66
C LYS A 15 3.42 6.99 -2.43
N GLY A 16 4.24 6.11 -3.00
CA GLY A 16 5.70 6.17 -2.83
C GLY A 16 6.30 7.53 -3.19
N LYS A 17 5.81 8.18 -4.24
CA LYS A 17 6.23 9.54 -4.64
C LYS A 17 5.83 10.58 -3.59
N ILE A 18 4.61 10.52 -3.07
CA ILE A 18 4.12 11.47 -2.05
C ILE A 18 4.83 11.25 -0.71
N VAL A 19 5.06 9.99 -0.32
CA VAL A 19 5.86 9.66 0.87
C VAL A 19 7.29 10.20 0.72
N ASP A 20 7.94 9.96 -0.41
CA ASP A 20 9.29 10.44 -0.66
C ASP A 20 9.38 11.99 -0.63
N TYR A 21 8.40 12.67 -1.24
CA TYR A 21 8.29 14.13 -1.17
C TYR A 21 8.17 14.63 0.29
N LEU A 22 7.30 14.02 1.09
CA LEU A 22 7.09 14.42 2.48
C LEU A 22 8.17 13.92 3.44
N THR A 23 8.98 12.95 3.04
CA THR A 23 10.12 12.46 3.81
C THR A 23 11.14 13.58 4.07
N GLU A 24 11.30 14.53 3.14
CA GLU A 24 12.17 15.68 3.34
C GLU A 24 11.86 16.42 4.66
N PHE A 25 10.59 16.56 4.99
CA PHE A 25 10.07 17.32 6.15
C PHE A 25 9.81 16.46 7.39
N SER A 26 10.19 15.18 7.35
CA SER A 26 9.89 14.21 8.41
C SER A 26 11.18 13.67 9.05
N ASP A 27 11.15 13.35 10.33
CA ASP A 27 12.28 12.79 11.07
C ASP A 27 12.27 11.26 11.08
N VAL A 28 11.07 10.66 11.16
CA VAL A 28 10.88 9.20 11.27
C VAL A 28 9.85 8.74 10.28
N ILE A 29 10.19 7.74 9.47
CA ILE A 29 9.30 7.13 8.49
C ILE A 29 8.89 5.72 8.97
N ILE A 30 7.59 5.46 9.02
CA ILE A 30 7.03 4.28 9.69
C ILE A 30 6.14 3.50 8.72
N ARG A 31 6.41 2.21 8.55
CA ARG A 31 5.49 1.27 7.91
C ARG A 31 4.75 0.49 8.99
N GLY A 32 3.42 0.65 9.04
CA GLY A 32 2.58 0.07 10.09
C GLY A 32 1.85 -1.21 9.70
N GLN A 33 1.77 -1.59 8.41
CA GLN A 33 0.98 -2.75 7.97
C GLN A 33 1.46 -3.31 6.62
N GLY A 34 0.86 -4.46 6.22
CA GLY A 34 1.23 -5.17 5.00
C GLY A 34 2.48 -6.02 5.17
N GLY A 35 3.19 -6.24 4.10
CA GLY A 35 4.41 -7.03 4.06
C GLY A 35 5.12 -6.80 2.72
N ASN A 36 5.84 -7.81 2.22
CA ASN A 36 6.54 -7.73 0.94
C ASN A 36 5.60 -7.83 -0.30
N ASN A 37 4.28 -7.84 -0.09
CA ASN A 37 3.28 -7.63 -1.14
C ASN A 37 3.13 -6.16 -1.56
N ALA A 38 3.67 -5.20 -0.80
CA ALA A 38 3.74 -3.82 -1.23
C ALA A 38 4.86 -3.62 -2.26
N GLY A 39 4.70 -2.64 -3.15
CA GLY A 39 5.71 -2.23 -4.12
C GLY A 39 5.68 -0.72 -4.28
N HIS A 40 6.49 0.00 -3.51
CA HIS A 40 6.60 1.45 -3.60
C HIS A 40 7.73 1.81 -4.55
N THR A 41 7.37 2.40 -5.68
CA THR A 41 8.37 2.94 -6.62
C THR A 41 8.66 4.38 -6.26
N VAL A 42 9.94 4.66 -6.02
CA VAL A 42 10.48 6.01 -5.78
C VAL A 42 11.52 6.30 -6.86
N ILE A 43 11.46 7.49 -7.43
CA ILE A 43 12.49 7.99 -8.34
C ILE A 43 13.29 9.05 -7.58
N ALA A 44 14.52 8.72 -7.21
CA ALA A 44 15.44 9.60 -6.51
C ALA A 44 16.71 9.77 -7.36
N ASP A 45 17.11 11.00 -7.63
CA ASP A 45 18.29 11.36 -8.43
C ASP A 45 18.35 10.63 -9.79
N GLY A 46 17.20 10.52 -10.45
CA GLY A 46 17.06 9.85 -11.75
C GLY A 46 17.12 8.30 -11.69
N LYS A 47 17.30 7.72 -10.50
CA LYS A 47 17.30 6.27 -10.30
C LYS A 47 15.96 5.78 -9.76
N LYS A 48 15.50 4.66 -10.31
CA LYS A 48 14.26 4.00 -9.87
C LYS A 48 14.56 2.98 -8.77
N HIS A 49 13.94 3.17 -7.62
CA HIS A 49 13.99 2.24 -6.49
C HIS A 49 12.60 1.63 -6.29
N VAL A 50 12.54 0.30 -6.15
CA VAL A 50 11.30 -0.41 -5.81
C VAL A 50 11.47 -1.00 -4.42
N LEU A 51 10.70 -0.51 -3.45
CA LEU A 51 10.77 -0.92 -2.05
C LEU A 51 9.55 -1.78 -1.71
N HIS A 52 9.78 -2.85 -0.94
CA HIS A 52 8.74 -3.80 -0.55
C HIS A 52 8.47 -3.76 0.96
N LEU A 53 9.47 -4.05 1.79
CA LEU A 53 9.40 -4.03 3.26
C LEU A 53 10.02 -2.77 3.84
N LEU A 54 11.12 -2.30 3.24
CA LEU A 54 11.80 -1.09 3.69
C LEU A 54 10.91 0.14 3.52
N PRO A 55 10.80 1.03 4.52
CA PRO A 55 10.16 2.33 4.37
C PRO A 55 10.90 3.19 3.33
N SER A 56 10.17 4.05 2.61
CA SER A 56 10.76 4.91 1.55
C SER A 56 11.82 5.88 2.05
N GLY A 57 11.78 6.23 3.33
CA GLY A 57 12.78 7.06 3.98
C GLY A 57 14.19 6.43 4.06
N ILE A 58 14.33 5.14 3.75
CA ILE A 58 15.65 4.46 3.73
C ILE A 58 16.60 5.06 2.70
N LEU A 59 16.05 5.70 1.67
CA LEU A 59 16.82 6.39 0.63
C LEU A 59 17.43 7.72 1.11
N TRP A 60 17.09 8.18 2.32
CA TRP A 60 17.57 9.43 2.92
C TRP A 60 18.52 9.12 4.09
N ASP A 61 19.71 9.74 4.10
CA ASP A 61 20.75 9.41 5.09
C ASP A 61 20.40 9.82 6.53
N SER A 62 19.64 10.90 6.69
CA SER A 62 19.34 11.49 8.01
C SER A 62 18.05 10.99 8.65
N LYS A 63 17.33 10.06 8.02
CA LYS A 63 16.01 9.63 8.48
C LYS A 63 16.06 8.31 9.25
N ILE A 64 15.23 8.22 10.28
CA ILE A 64 15.00 6.96 11.00
C ILE A 64 13.83 6.24 10.32
N ASN A 65 14.02 4.97 10.04
CA ASN A 65 13.01 4.14 9.40
C ASN A 65 12.55 3.04 10.34
N VAL A 66 11.24 2.82 10.45
CA VAL A 66 10.67 1.84 11.37
C VAL A 66 9.73 0.90 10.62
N ILE A 67 10.01 -0.40 10.71
CA ILE A 67 9.06 -1.45 10.37
C ILE A 67 8.28 -1.79 11.64
N GLY A 68 7.02 -1.39 11.69
CA GLY A 68 6.16 -1.49 12.86
C GLY A 68 5.61 -2.89 13.11
N ASN A 69 4.97 -3.05 14.26
CA ASN A 69 4.42 -4.32 14.74
C ASN A 69 3.26 -4.88 13.92
N GLY A 70 2.64 -4.07 13.08
CA GLY A 70 1.56 -4.51 12.19
C GLY A 70 2.05 -5.15 10.90
N VAL A 71 3.32 -4.99 10.53
CA VAL A 71 3.91 -5.60 9.33
C VAL A 71 4.17 -7.10 9.56
N VAL A 72 3.98 -7.90 8.51
CA VAL A 72 4.46 -9.29 8.48
C VAL A 72 5.73 -9.34 7.64
N ILE A 73 6.81 -9.88 8.22
CA ILE A 73 8.17 -9.79 7.71
C ILE A 73 8.62 -11.13 7.17
N ASP A 74 8.98 -11.17 5.90
CA ASP A 74 9.76 -12.26 5.30
C ASP A 74 11.26 -11.97 5.57
N PRO A 75 11.92 -12.71 6.48
CA PRO A 75 13.30 -12.40 6.86
C PRO A 75 14.26 -12.47 5.68
N VAL A 76 14.13 -13.51 4.86
CA VAL A 76 14.97 -13.70 3.67
C VAL A 76 14.72 -12.59 2.65
N GLY A 77 13.44 -12.29 2.38
CA GLY A 77 13.07 -11.21 1.48
C GLY A 77 13.58 -9.86 1.94
N LEU A 78 13.57 -9.59 3.24
CA LEU A 78 14.08 -8.33 3.79
C LEU A 78 15.60 -8.22 3.69
N VAL A 79 16.34 -9.30 3.96
CA VAL A 79 17.81 -9.31 3.79
C VAL A 79 18.18 -9.03 2.34
N LEU A 80 17.55 -9.72 1.38
CA LEU A 80 17.79 -9.48 -0.04
C LEU A 80 17.46 -8.05 -0.47
N GLU A 81 16.42 -7.45 0.13
CA GLU A 81 16.08 -6.05 -0.13
C GLU A 81 17.13 -5.09 0.44
N ILE A 82 17.62 -5.34 1.67
CA ILE A 82 18.71 -4.59 2.30
C ILE A 82 19.96 -4.65 1.44
N GLU A 83 20.43 -5.84 1.08
CA GLU A 83 21.62 -6.03 0.25
C GLU A 83 21.51 -5.29 -1.08
N ARG A 84 20.37 -5.39 -1.76
CA ARG A 84 20.11 -4.66 -3.00
C ARG A 84 20.24 -3.15 -2.84
N ILE A 85 19.76 -2.58 -1.73
CA ILE A 85 19.88 -1.14 -1.47
C ILE A 85 21.32 -0.77 -1.10
N GLU A 86 22.02 -1.62 -0.36
CA GLU A 86 23.44 -1.42 -0.02
C GLU A 86 24.35 -1.45 -1.27
N THR A 87 24.04 -2.30 -2.27
CA THR A 87 24.79 -2.28 -3.55
C THR A 87 24.65 -0.96 -4.32
N GLN A 88 23.64 -0.14 -3.98
CA GLN A 88 23.43 1.19 -4.56
C GLN A 88 24.17 2.30 -3.78
N GLY A 89 24.96 1.94 -2.76
CA GLY A 89 25.77 2.85 -1.95
C GLY A 89 25.02 3.42 -0.73
N ILE A 90 23.85 2.89 -0.39
CA ILE A 90 23.05 3.37 0.77
C ILE A 90 23.29 2.43 1.95
N ALA A 91 24.02 2.89 2.97
CA ALA A 91 24.26 2.09 4.16
C ALA A 91 22.98 1.94 5.01
N ILE A 92 22.71 0.70 5.46
CA ILE A 92 21.59 0.39 6.34
C ILE A 92 22.10 -0.08 7.69
N THR A 93 22.12 0.84 8.66
CA THR A 93 22.60 0.57 10.03
C THR A 93 21.44 0.41 11.00
N PRO A 94 21.67 -0.16 12.20
CA PRO A 94 20.63 -0.26 13.24
C PRO A 94 20.07 1.09 13.72
N GLU A 95 20.82 2.18 13.56
CA GLU A 95 20.35 3.54 13.88
C GLU A 95 19.39 4.07 12.80
N LYS A 96 19.58 3.61 11.54
CA LYS A 96 18.78 4.05 10.39
C LYS A 96 17.52 3.21 10.18
N LEU A 97 17.57 1.92 10.53
CA LEU A 97 16.44 0.99 10.38
C LEU A 97 16.18 0.26 11.69
N LEU A 98 14.95 0.38 12.20
CA LEU A 98 14.46 -0.38 13.35
C LEU A 98 13.33 -1.31 12.91
N ILE A 99 13.36 -2.55 13.39
CA ILE A 99 12.36 -3.58 13.15
C ILE A 99 11.67 -3.89 14.47
N SER A 100 10.33 -3.78 14.50
CA SER A 100 9.60 -4.10 15.74
C SER A 100 9.78 -5.56 16.14
N ASP A 101 10.15 -5.75 17.39
CA ASP A 101 10.20 -7.05 18.06
C ASP A 101 8.86 -7.80 18.05
N ARG A 102 7.75 -7.07 17.89
CA ARG A 102 6.37 -7.61 17.84
C ARG A 102 5.86 -7.90 16.43
N ALA A 103 6.61 -7.58 15.37
CA ALA A 103 6.25 -7.90 14.01
C ALA A 103 6.26 -9.42 13.79
N HIS A 104 5.28 -9.95 13.03
CA HIS A 104 5.18 -11.38 12.76
C HIS A 104 6.05 -11.80 11.58
N VAL A 105 6.49 -13.05 11.62
CA VAL A 105 7.39 -13.64 10.63
C VAL A 105 6.59 -14.37 9.55
N VAL A 106 6.91 -14.10 8.29
CA VAL A 106 6.47 -14.91 7.16
C VAL A 106 7.46 -16.05 6.95
N LEU A 107 7.01 -17.27 7.16
CA LEU A 107 7.81 -18.48 6.96
C LEU A 107 7.66 -19.02 5.52
N PRO A 108 8.61 -19.78 4.99
CA PRO A 108 8.58 -20.28 3.61
C PRO A 108 7.27 -20.97 3.24
N PHE A 109 6.74 -21.83 4.11
CA PHE A 109 5.48 -22.52 3.87
C PHE A 109 4.25 -21.61 3.72
N HIS A 110 4.27 -20.37 4.27
CA HIS A 110 3.19 -19.43 4.07
C HIS A 110 3.04 -19.06 2.59
N LYS A 111 4.15 -18.97 1.85
CA LYS A 111 4.15 -18.66 0.41
C LYS A 111 3.50 -19.79 -0.39
N GLU A 112 3.84 -21.04 -0.07
CA GLU A 112 3.25 -22.22 -0.71
C GLU A 112 1.77 -22.38 -0.36
N LEU A 113 1.38 -22.18 0.89
CA LEU A 113 -0.02 -22.20 1.31
C LEU A 113 -0.85 -21.12 0.60
N ASP A 114 -0.30 -19.92 0.41
CA ASP A 114 -0.94 -18.83 -0.34
C ASP A 114 -1.15 -19.23 -1.81
N ALA A 115 -0.10 -19.77 -2.45
CA ALA A 115 -0.15 -20.23 -3.83
C ALA A 115 -1.12 -21.41 -4.01
N ALA A 116 -1.12 -22.39 -3.10
CA ALA A 116 -2.00 -23.55 -3.13
C ALA A 116 -3.48 -23.16 -3.00
N ARG A 117 -3.80 -22.31 -2.03
CA ARG A 117 -5.16 -21.80 -1.82
C ARG A 117 -5.66 -21.03 -3.03
N GLU A 118 -4.84 -20.13 -3.57
CA GLU A 118 -5.18 -19.36 -4.75
C GLU A 118 -5.41 -20.27 -5.98
N ALA A 119 -4.58 -21.29 -6.18
CA ALA A 119 -4.75 -22.27 -7.26
C ALA A 119 -6.05 -23.08 -7.11
N SER A 120 -6.41 -23.47 -5.90
CA SER A 120 -7.60 -24.28 -5.62
C SER A 120 -8.94 -23.54 -5.85
N LEU A 121 -8.92 -22.22 -5.88
CA LEU A 121 -10.11 -21.40 -6.08
C LEU A 121 -10.62 -21.40 -7.54
N GLY A 122 -9.81 -21.84 -8.52
CA GLY A 122 -10.22 -21.85 -9.93
C GLY A 122 -10.64 -20.44 -10.40
N ASP A 123 -11.89 -20.31 -10.85
CA ASP A 123 -12.43 -19.01 -11.32
C ASP A 123 -12.74 -18.02 -10.18
N ARG A 124 -12.70 -18.48 -8.92
CA ARG A 124 -12.92 -17.65 -7.73
C ARG A 124 -11.62 -17.06 -7.16
N LYS A 125 -10.53 -17.07 -7.93
CA LYS A 125 -9.24 -16.50 -7.52
C LYS A 125 -9.39 -15.05 -7.06
N ILE A 126 -8.66 -14.71 -6.00
CA ILE A 126 -8.61 -13.36 -5.43
C ILE A 126 -7.58 -12.50 -6.18
N GLY A 127 -6.54 -13.13 -6.74
CA GLY A 127 -5.43 -12.45 -7.39
C GLY A 127 -4.30 -12.12 -6.40
N THR A 128 -4.01 -13.02 -5.45
CA THR A 128 -2.98 -12.80 -4.43
C THR A 128 -1.58 -12.66 -5.05
N THR A 129 -0.68 -12.03 -4.31
CA THR A 129 0.73 -11.87 -4.72
C THR A 129 1.56 -13.14 -4.50
N LYS A 130 1.00 -14.16 -3.86
CA LYS A 130 1.66 -15.41 -3.46
C LYS A 130 2.92 -15.18 -2.60
N ARG A 131 2.89 -14.16 -1.77
CA ARG A 131 3.98 -13.77 -0.86
C ARG A 131 3.75 -14.28 0.57
N GLY A 132 2.70 -15.08 0.81
CA GLY A 132 2.39 -15.66 2.11
C GLY A 132 1.80 -14.69 3.11
N ILE A 133 1.36 -13.52 2.66
CA ILE A 133 0.85 -12.45 3.54
C ILE A 133 -0.42 -12.88 4.25
N GLY A 134 -1.40 -13.39 3.51
CA GLY A 134 -2.67 -13.89 4.06
C GLY A 134 -2.46 -14.97 5.12
N PRO A 135 -1.73 -16.07 4.83
CA PRO A 135 -1.44 -17.10 5.80
C PRO A 135 -0.70 -16.60 7.05
N ALA A 136 0.27 -15.67 6.92
CA ALA A 136 0.97 -15.10 8.07
C ALA A 136 0.06 -14.24 8.96
N TYR A 137 -0.85 -13.44 8.38
CA TYR A 137 -1.87 -12.73 9.15
C TYR A 137 -2.89 -13.69 9.79
N ALA A 138 -3.27 -14.79 9.11
CA ALA A 138 -4.12 -15.82 9.70
C ALA A 138 -3.46 -16.43 10.94
N ASP A 139 -2.18 -16.76 10.88
CA ASP A 139 -1.43 -17.28 12.03
C ASP A 139 -1.36 -16.26 13.19
N LYS A 140 -1.18 -14.98 12.88
CA LYS A 140 -1.24 -13.90 13.88
C LYS A 140 -2.59 -13.88 14.61
N ILE A 141 -3.70 -13.94 13.87
CA ILE A 141 -5.05 -13.91 14.44
C ILE A 141 -5.37 -15.21 15.20
N ASN A 142 -4.90 -16.36 14.70
CA ASN A 142 -5.01 -17.66 15.36
C ASN A 142 -4.08 -17.78 16.58
N ARG A 143 -3.21 -16.81 16.82
CA ARG A 143 -2.28 -16.75 17.95
C ARG A 143 -1.26 -17.92 17.95
N CYS A 144 -0.85 -18.34 16.76
CA CYS A 144 0.17 -19.38 16.55
C CYS A 144 1.35 -18.88 15.70
N GLY A 145 1.32 -17.61 15.27
CA GLY A 145 2.38 -16.99 14.49
C GLY A 145 3.63 -16.69 15.33
N LEU A 146 4.79 -16.71 14.67
CA LEU A 146 6.09 -16.38 15.24
C LEU A 146 6.34 -14.87 15.12
N ARG A 147 6.92 -14.25 16.13
CA ARG A 147 7.32 -12.83 16.14
C ARG A 147 8.84 -12.70 15.97
N MET A 148 9.29 -11.50 15.59
CA MET A 148 10.72 -11.19 15.53
C MET A 148 11.40 -11.36 16.88
N ALA A 149 10.72 -11.05 18.00
CA ALA A 149 11.24 -11.28 19.35
C ALA A 149 11.49 -12.77 19.65
N ASP A 150 10.67 -13.65 19.13
CA ASP A 150 10.78 -15.08 19.39
C ASP A 150 12.04 -15.67 18.76
N LEU A 151 12.54 -15.07 17.67
CA LEU A 151 13.80 -15.46 17.02
C LEU A 151 15.05 -15.13 17.85
N LEU A 152 14.91 -14.33 18.91
CA LEU A 152 16.02 -14.05 19.85
C LEU A 152 16.31 -15.25 20.75
N ASP A 153 15.34 -16.14 20.95
CA ASP A 153 15.48 -17.42 21.66
C ASP A 153 15.46 -18.55 20.62
N GLU A 154 16.64 -19.02 20.25
CA GLU A 154 16.82 -19.97 19.17
C GLU A 154 16.13 -21.32 19.43
N ASP A 155 16.18 -21.82 20.67
CA ASP A 155 15.57 -23.11 21.04
C ASP A 155 14.02 -23.00 20.97
N PHE A 156 13.48 -21.93 21.52
CA PHE A 156 12.05 -21.66 21.45
C PHE A 156 11.57 -21.51 19.99
N ALA A 157 12.26 -20.70 19.20
CA ALA A 157 11.90 -20.48 17.81
C ALA A 157 11.99 -21.77 16.97
N ALA A 158 13.05 -22.55 17.14
CA ALA A 158 13.21 -23.84 16.42
C ALA A 158 12.06 -24.80 16.77
N ALA A 159 11.67 -24.91 18.04
CA ALA A 159 10.54 -25.74 18.44
C ALA A 159 9.20 -25.25 17.83
N GLN A 160 8.97 -23.94 17.81
CA GLN A 160 7.77 -23.36 17.19
C GLN A 160 7.76 -23.57 15.67
N ILE A 161 8.89 -23.34 14.97
CA ILE A 161 8.99 -23.55 13.52
C ILE A 161 8.72 -25.03 13.20
N THR A 162 9.31 -25.96 13.95
CA THR A 162 9.09 -27.39 13.75
C THR A 162 7.61 -27.75 13.83
N ARG A 163 6.92 -27.27 14.85
CA ARG A 163 5.48 -27.49 15.00
C ARG A 163 4.68 -26.90 13.83
N ARG A 164 4.99 -25.63 13.45
CA ARG A 164 4.27 -24.94 12.37
C ARG A 164 4.52 -25.60 11.00
N VAL A 165 5.73 -26.10 10.76
CA VAL A 165 6.05 -26.86 9.55
C VAL A 165 5.23 -28.15 9.49
N ALA A 166 5.13 -28.88 10.60
CA ALA A 166 4.30 -30.11 10.66
C ALA A 166 2.83 -29.81 10.31
N GLU A 167 2.24 -28.80 10.93
CA GLU A 167 0.86 -28.38 10.66
C GLU A 167 0.66 -27.90 9.21
N ALA A 168 1.62 -27.17 8.65
CA ALA A 168 1.58 -26.71 7.26
C ALA A 168 1.70 -27.90 6.28
N ASN A 169 2.55 -28.88 6.57
CA ASN A 169 2.75 -30.06 5.75
C ASN A 169 1.48 -30.92 5.66
N GLU A 170 0.68 -31.02 6.74
CA GLU A 170 -0.62 -31.69 6.69
C GLU A 170 -1.58 -31.00 5.71
N VAL A 171 -1.53 -29.67 5.62
CA VAL A 171 -2.36 -28.91 4.68
C VAL A 171 -1.82 -29.05 3.25
N LEU A 172 -0.50 -28.94 3.04
CA LEU A 172 0.13 -29.05 1.73
C LEU A 172 -0.06 -30.45 1.12
N ALA A 173 -0.01 -31.49 1.93
CA ALA A 173 -0.29 -32.86 1.49
C ALA A 173 -1.70 -33.03 0.90
N ARG A 174 -2.70 -32.29 1.37
CA ARG A 174 -4.07 -32.30 0.80
C ARG A 174 -4.16 -31.66 -0.59
N TYR A 175 -3.15 -30.90 -0.97
CA TYR A 175 -3.00 -30.29 -2.30
C TYR A 175 -2.00 -31.04 -3.18
N ASP A 176 -1.51 -32.22 -2.75
CA ASP A 176 -0.46 -32.99 -3.43
C ASP A 176 0.84 -32.19 -3.67
N LEU A 177 1.15 -31.25 -2.76
CA LEU A 177 2.34 -30.41 -2.83
C LEU A 177 3.48 -30.95 -1.99
N THR A 178 4.70 -30.55 -2.36
CA THR A 178 5.93 -30.89 -1.63
C THR A 178 5.88 -30.34 -0.20
N THR A 179 6.24 -31.16 0.76
CA THR A 179 6.35 -30.80 2.18
C THR A 179 7.70 -30.15 2.49
N PHE A 180 7.75 -29.40 3.57
CA PHE A 180 8.97 -28.75 4.06
C PHE A 180 9.70 -29.62 5.07
N ASP A 181 11.02 -29.59 5.03
CA ASP A 181 11.87 -30.05 6.13
C ASP A 181 12.03 -28.93 7.16
N ALA A 182 11.66 -29.21 8.41
CA ALA A 182 11.74 -28.23 9.48
C ALA A 182 13.18 -27.75 9.74
N ALA A 183 14.17 -28.63 9.64
CA ALA A 183 15.58 -28.25 9.84
C ALA A 183 16.04 -27.24 8.78
N GLN A 184 15.66 -27.44 7.53
CA GLN A 184 15.98 -26.50 6.45
C GLN A 184 15.31 -25.15 6.63
N VAL A 185 14.03 -25.13 7.04
CA VAL A 185 13.31 -23.87 7.33
C VAL A 185 13.96 -23.12 8.49
N ILE A 186 14.37 -23.82 9.55
CA ILE A 186 15.07 -23.25 10.69
C ILE A 186 16.38 -22.62 10.23
N GLU A 187 17.21 -23.37 9.49
CA GLU A 187 18.50 -22.90 8.97
C GLU A 187 18.32 -21.63 8.11
N GLU A 188 17.38 -21.63 7.16
CA GLU A 188 17.10 -20.50 6.28
C GLU A 188 16.68 -19.24 7.07
N VAL A 189 15.76 -19.39 8.01
CA VAL A 189 15.24 -18.29 8.81
C VAL A 189 16.33 -17.69 9.71
N PHE A 190 17.12 -18.54 10.38
CA PHE A 190 18.19 -18.06 11.26
C PHE A 190 19.37 -17.46 10.48
N ALA A 191 19.74 -18.01 9.33
CA ALA A 191 20.73 -17.40 8.46
C ALA A 191 20.36 -15.94 8.09
N ALA A 192 19.09 -15.70 7.74
CA ALA A 192 18.60 -14.35 7.49
C ALA A 192 18.52 -13.52 8.78
N PHE A 193 18.08 -14.12 9.89
CA PHE A 193 17.90 -13.40 11.15
C PHE A 193 19.21 -12.87 11.73
N VAL A 194 20.34 -13.55 11.56
CA VAL A 194 21.66 -13.05 11.98
C VAL A 194 21.91 -11.62 11.46
N ARG A 195 21.56 -11.34 10.20
CA ARG A 195 21.70 -10.00 9.60
C ARG A 195 20.70 -9.00 10.16
N LEU A 196 19.48 -9.46 10.50
CA LEU A 196 18.40 -8.60 10.98
C LEU A 196 18.43 -8.34 12.49
N ARG A 197 19.06 -9.23 13.27
CA ARG A 197 19.09 -9.18 14.74
C ARG A 197 19.50 -7.82 15.31
N PRO A 198 20.52 -7.11 14.78
CA PRO A 198 20.91 -5.79 15.29
C PRO A 198 19.83 -4.71 15.11
N HIS A 199 18.92 -4.89 14.17
CA HIS A 199 17.82 -3.96 13.86
C HIS A 199 16.57 -4.20 14.71
N VAL A 200 16.44 -5.38 15.35
CA VAL A 200 15.25 -5.75 16.14
C VAL A 200 15.24 -5.00 17.46
N ALA A 201 14.17 -4.26 17.71
CA ALA A 201 14.00 -3.44 18.90
C ALA A 201 12.54 -3.33 19.32
N ASN A 202 12.31 -2.98 20.60
CA ASN A 202 11.00 -2.51 21.02
C ASN A 202 10.77 -1.10 20.46
N THR A 203 10.11 -1.01 19.31
CA THR A 203 9.89 0.25 18.59
C THR A 203 8.88 1.17 19.25
N ILE A 204 7.97 0.65 20.10
CA ILE A 204 6.91 1.44 20.72
C ILE A 204 7.47 2.58 21.59
N PRO A 205 8.32 2.36 22.60
CA PRO A 205 8.88 3.46 23.39
C PRO A 205 9.74 4.42 22.54
N VAL A 206 10.42 3.94 21.50
CA VAL A 206 11.20 4.78 20.58
C VAL A 206 10.30 5.77 19.85
N LEU A 207 9.20 5.29 19.29
CA LEU A 207 8.22 6.11 18.57
C LEU A 207 7.50 7.08 19.52
N HIS A 208 7.14 6.65 20.75
CA HIS A 208 6.56 7.52 21.76
C HIS A 208 7.53 8.63 22.20
N ALA A 209 8.82 8.31 22.38
CA ALA A 209 9.84 9.31 22.69
C ALA A 209 10.03 10.32 21.55
N ALA A 210 10.07 9.85 20.30
CA ALA A 210 10.14 10.71 19.12
C ALA A 210 8.93 11.67 19.06
N TRP A 211 7.72 11.14 19.21
CA TRP A 211 6.49 11.94 19.25
C TRP A 211 6.52 12.98 20.37
N LYS A 212 6.83 12.57 21.59
CA LYS A 212 6.84 13.47 22.77
C LYS A 212 7.95 14.53 22.71
N SER A 213 9.04 14.27 21.98
CA SER A 213 10.10 15.25 21.74
C SER A 213 9.80 16.22 20.59
N GLY A 214 8.62 16.12 19.96
CA GLY A 214 8.20 17.00 18.86
C GLY A 214 8.79 16.65 17.50
N LYS A 215 9.38 15.46 17.34
CA LYS A 215 9.80 14.97 16.01
C LYS A 215 8.60 14.76 15.11
N SER A 216 8.79 14.99 13.82
CA SER A 216 7.78 14.75 12.79
C SER A 216 7.80 13.29 12.35
N LEU A 217 6.63 12.64 12.40
CA LEU A 217 6.44 11.23 12.08
C LEU A 217 5.61 11.12 10.79
N LEU A 218 6.12 10.35 9.82
CA LEU A 218 5.43 10.05 8.57
C LEU A 218 5.10 8.57 8.51
N PHE A 219 3.81 8.26 8.43
CA PHE A 219 3.33 6.89 8.31
C PHE A 219 3.08 6.57 6.84
N GLU A 220 3.80 5.60 6.34
CA GLU A 220 3.72 5.11 4.99
C GLU A 220 2.75 3.93 4.90
N GLY A 221 1.53 4.18 4.41
CA GLY A 221 0.53 3.16 4.15
C GLY A 221 0.90 2.28 2.95
N ALA A 222 0.64 0.99 3.05
CA ALA A 222 0.74 0.05 1.94
C ALA A 222 -0.65 -0.31 1.41
N GLN A 223 -0.75 -0.71 0.15
CA GLN A 223 -2.00 -0.98 -0.56
C GLN A 223 -2.92 0.26 -0.60
N GLY A 224 -4.24 0.10 -0.53
CA GLY A 224 -5.21 1.18 -0.51
C GLY A 224 -6.47 0.79 0.23
N THR A 225 -7.31 1.76 0.59
CA THR A 225 -8.52 1.58 1.42
C THR A 225 -9.48 0.54 0.86
N LEU A 226 -9.60 0.44 -0.47
CA LEU A 226 -10.50 -0.52 -1.10
C LEU A 226 -9.94 -1.96 -1.10
N LEU A 227 -8.71 -2.14 -0.61
CA LEU A 227 -8.10 -3.43 -0.30
C LEU A 227 -8.06 -3.73 1.20
N ASP A 228 -8.59 -2.86 2.07
CA ASP A 228 -8.65 -3.08 3.51
C ASP A 228 -9.51 -4.31 3.84
N ILE A 229 -9.09 -5.10 4.84
CA ILE A 229 -9.79 -6.34 5.22
C ILE A 229 -11.22 -6.09 5.70
N ASP A 230 -11.48 -4.94 6.34
CA ASP A 230 -12.78 -4.58 6.91
C ASP A 230 -13.60 -3.67 5.98
N PHE A 231 -12.96 -2.75 5.28
CA PHE A 231 -13.61 -1.68 4.51
C PHE A 231 -13.51 -1.85 3.00
N GLY A 232 -12.68 -2.79 2.53
CA GLY A 232 -12.46 -3.02 1.10
C GLY A 232 -13.55 -3.83 0.41
N THR A 233 -13.31 -4.12 -0.86
CA THR A 233 -14.21 -4.90 -1.72
C THR A 233 -14.07 -6.40 -1.46
N TYR A 234 -14.42 -6.83 -0.24
CA TYR A 234 -14.33 -8.23 0.20
C TYR A 234 -15.09 -9.19 -0.75
N PRO A 235 -14.51 -10.36 -1.12
CA PRO A 235 -13.26 -10.96 -0.62
C PRO A 235 -11.98 -10.52 -1.37
N PHE A 236 -12.06 -9.60 -2.32
CA PHE A 236 -10.95 -9.15 -3.15
C PHE A 236 -10.15 -8.05 -2.45
N VAL A 237 -9.54 -8.41 -1.32
CA VAL A 237 -8.84 -7.52 -0.38
C VAL A 237 -7.51 -8.12 0.06
N THR A 238 -6.65 -7.31 0.69
CA THR A 238 -5.49 -7.81 1.43
C THR A 238 -5.91 -8.25 2.84
N SER A 239 -5.03 -8.95 3.56
CA SER A 239 -5.32 -9.46 4.90
C SER A 239 -4.92 -8.50 6.02
N SER A 240 -4.69 -7.22 5.70
CA SER A 240 -4.30 -6.20 6.67
C SER A 240 -5.26 -5.01 6.66
N ASN A 241 -5.24 -4.21 7.74
CA ASN A 241 -5.94 -2.94 7.79
C ASN A 241 -5.07 -1.87 7.13
N THR A 242 -5.52 -1.40 5.97
CA THR A 242 -4.82 -0.42 5.13
C THR A 242 -5.22 1.02 5.41
N THR A 243 -6.21 1.21 6.29
CA THR A 243 -6.71 2.51 6.70
C THR A 243 -5.78 3.20 7.70
N ALA A 244 -6.02 4.48 7.96
CA ALA A 244 -5.29 5.28 8.94
C ALA A 244 -5.29 4.64 10.34
N GLY A 245 -6.41 4.03 10.75
CA GLY A 245 -6.51 3.28 12.00
C GLY A 245 -5.52 2.11 12.07
N GLY A 246 -5.29 1.42 10.94
CA GLY A 246 -4.31 0.36 10.83
C GLY A 246 -2.87 0.82 11.05
N SER A 247 -2.53 2.03 10.62
CA SER A 247 -1.22 2.64 10.89
C SER A 247 -0.99 2.90 12.37
N CYS A 248 -2.00 3.36 13.10
CA CYS A 248 -1.92 3.54 14.55
C CYS A 248 -1.71 2.20 15.28
N THR A 249 -2.55 1.21 15.00
CA THR A 249 -2.43 -0.14 15.60
C THR A 249 -1.08 -0.78 15.25
N GLY A 250 -0.64 -0.62 14.00
CA GLY A 250 0.56 -1.27 13.49
C GLY A 250 1.88 -0.60 13.88
N SER A 251 1.84 0.59 14.48
CA SER A 251 3.02 1.29 15.02
C SER A 251 3.04 1.33 16.55
N GLY A 252 1.88 1.14 17.20
CA GLY A 252 1.72 1.30 18.64
C GLY A 252 1.58 2.76 19.10
N LEU A 253 1.39 3.71 18.17
CA LEU A 253 1.06 5.09 18.50
C LEU A 253 -0.46 5.27 18.60
N PRO A 254 -0.95 6.06 19.58
CA PRO A 254 -2.38 6.28 19.72
C PRO A 254 -2.94 7.14 18.59
N PRO A 255 -4.23 7.02 18.24
CA PRO A 255 -4.87 7.87 17.22
C PRO A 255 -4.74 9.38 17.50
N THR A 256 -4.67 9.76 18.79
CA THR A 256 -4.47 11.15 19.24
C THR A 256 -3.08 11.71 18.98
N ALA A 257 -2.14 10.88 18.50
CA ALA A 257 -0.82 11.33 18.07
C ALA A 257 -0.81 11.81 16.62
N ILE A 258 -1.90 11.61 15.87
CA ILE A 258 -1.98 11.92 14.45
C ILE A 258 -2.55 13.32 14.24
N ASP A 259 -1.82 14.15 13.52
CA ASP A 259 -2.21 15.54 13.22
C ASP A 259 -2.95 15.64 11.88
N SER A 260 -2.59 14.79 10.89
CA SER A 260 -3.19 14.83 9.56
C SER A 260 -3.19 13.47 8.87
N VAL A 261 -4.14 13.28 7.98
CA VAL A 261 -4.23 12.12 7.08
C VAL A 261 -4.30 12.61 5.64
N VAL A 262 -3.27 12.31 4.86
CA VAL A 262 -3.23 12.61 3.43
C VAL A 262 -3.69 11.37 2.66
N GLY A 263 -4.82 11.52 1.98
CA GLY A 263 -5.36 10.48 1.11
C GLY A 263 -4.79 10.61 -0.30
N VAL A 264 -4.15 9.54 -0.80
CA VAL A 264 -3.59 9.53 -2.15
C VAL A 264 -4.54 8.81 -3.10
N CYS A 265 -4.89 9.46 -4.20
CA CYS A 265 -5.64 8.88 -5.31
C CYS A 265 -5.02 9.28 -6.64
N LYS A 266 -5.31 8.54 -7.70
CA LYS A 266 -5.04 8.99 -9.08
C LYS A 266 -6.15 9.91 -9.56
N ALA A 267 -5.88 10.70 -10.58
CA ALA A 267 -6.88 11.48 -11.29
C ALA A 267 -7.93 10.59 -12.04
N TYR A 268 -7.71 9.30 -12.08
CA TYR A 268 -8.60 8.25 -12.60
C TYR A 268 -8.53 7.03 -11.68
N THR A 269 -9.20 5.95 -12.02
CA THR A 269 -9.20 4.75 -11.18
C THR A 269 -8.45 3.61 -11.86
N THR A 270 -7.67 2.84 -11.10
CA THR A 270 -7.03 1.62 -11.61
C THR A 270 -7.24 0.46 -10.66
N ARG A 271 -7.32 -0.74 -11.22
CA ARG A 271 -7.40 -1.97 -10.45
C ARG A 271 -6.53 -3.08 -11.03
N VAL A 272 -5.89 -3.84 -10.15
CA VAL A 272 -5.21 -5.10 -10.45
C VAL A 272 -5.96 -6.23 -9.76
N GLY A 273 -6.07 -7.38 -10.43
CA GLY A 273 -6.77 -8.55 -9.90
C GLY A 273 -8.28 -8.52 -10.12
N SER A 274 -8.96 -9.48 -9.48
CA SER A 274 -10.40 -9.70 -9.62
C SER A 274 -11.21 -8.79 -8.68
N GLY A 275 -12.52 -8.73 -8.91
CA GLY A 275 -13.49 -8.03 -8.07
C GLY A 275 -14.17 -6.86 -8.79
N PRO A 276 -15.08 -6.14 -8.09
CA PRO A 276 -15.90 -5.10 -8.71
C PRO A 276 -15.07 -3.92 -9.19
N PHE A 277 -15.40 -3.44 -10.38
CA PHE A 277 -14.79 -2.25 -10.98
C PHE A 277 -15.84 -1.50 -11.81
N PRO A 278 -16.82 -0.82 -11.17
CA PRO A 278 -17.96 -0.23 -11.86
C PRO A 278 -17.59 0.81 -12.91
N THR A 279 -16.54 1.59 -12.66
CA THR A 279 -16.07 2.68 -13.55
C THR A 279 -15.05 2.23 -14.59
N GLY A 280 -14.79 0.91 -14.70
CA GLY A 280 -13.87 0.36 -15.70
C GLY A 280 -14.25 0.81 -17.12
N ASP A 281 -13.24 1.21 -17.92
CA ASP A 281 -13.41 1.72 -19.28
C ASP A 281 -12.28 1.19 -20.17
N GLU A 282 -12.66 0.42 -21.20
CA GLU A 282 -11.68 -0.21 -22.09
C GLU A 282 -10.92 0.85 -22.91
N GLY A 283 -11.62 1.88 -23.40
CA GLY A 283 -11.00 2.95 -24.19
C GLY A 283 -9.97 3.74 -23.40
N LEU A 284 -10.26 4.04 -22.10
CA LEU A 284 -9.29 4.67 -21.21
C LEU A 284 -8.12 3.73 -20.92
N SER A 285 -8.38 2.43 -20.75
CA SER A 285 -7.32 1.42 -20.55
C SER A 285 -6.39 1.34 -21.76
N GLU A 286 -6.92 1.23 -22.98
CA GLU A 286 -6.14 1.18 -24.22
C GLU A 286 -5.30 2.45 -24.40
N TYR A 287 -5.88 3.62 -24.14
CA TYR A 287 -5.18 4.89 -24.24
C TYR A 287 -4.00 4.96 -23.26
N LEU A 288 -4.21 4.67 -21.96
CA LEU A 288 -3.17 4.74 -20.96
C LEU A 288 -2.06 3.69 -21.19
N HIS A 289 -2.43 2.49 -21.66
CA HIS A 289 -1.46 1.47 -22.06
C HIS A 289 -0.66 1.90 -23.30
N GLY A 290 -1.30 2.57 -24.25
CA GLY A 290 -0.64 3.16 -25.43
C GLY A 290 0.42 4.21 -25.06
N LEU A 291 0.24 4.92 -23.94
CA LEU A 291 1.23 5.82 -23.37
C LEU A 291 2.36 5.09 -22.58
N GLY A 292 2.35 3.75 -22.55
CA GLY A 292 3.29 2.98 -21.72
C GLY A 292 3.02 3.06 -20.22
N ARG A 293 1.81 3.46 -19.82
CA ARG A 293 1.39 3.62 -18.41
C ARG A 293 0.55 2.44 -17.93
N GLU A 294 0.35 2.38 -16.63
CA GLU A 294 -0.55 1.44 -15.94
C GLU A 294 -0.20 -0.03 -16.14
N PHE A 295 1.08 -0.33 -16.02
CA PHE A 295 1.60 -1.69 -15.89
C PHE A 295 2.10 -1.94 -14.46
N GLY A 296 1.95 -3.17 -13.97
CA GLY A 296 2.39 -3.56 -12.64
C GLY A 296 3.91 -3.47 -12.50
N ALA A 297 4.41 -2.75 -11.50
CA ALA A 297 5.85 -2.52 -11.30
C ALA A 297 6.66 -3.83 -11.13
N THR A 298 6.04 -4.86 -10.55
CA THR A 298 6.69 -6.15 -10.25
C THR A 298 6.38 -7.21 -11.32
N THR A 299 5.16 -7.25 -11.85
CA THR A 299 4.70 -8.33 -12.73
C THR A 299 4.59 -7.91 -14.19
N GLY A 300 4.66 -6.62 -14.50
CA GLY A 300 4.44 -6.10 -15.85
C GLY A 300 2.99 -6.27 -16.37
N ARG A 301 2.06 -6.79 -15.55
CA ARG A 301 0.67 -7.00 -15.98
C ARG A 301 -0.02 -5.66 -16.20
N PRO A 302 -0.83 -5.52 -17.26
CA PRO A 302 -1.66 -4.33 -17.47
C PRO A 302 -2.68 -4.22 -16.33
N ARG A 303 -2.92 -2.99 -15.87
CA ARG A 303 -3.98 -2.66 -14.92
C ARG A 303 -5.24 -2.31 -15.68
N GLY A 304 -6.40 -2.77 -15.20
CA GLY A 304 -7.67 -2.20 -15.65
C GLY A 304 -7.73 -0.72 -15.26
N CYS A 305 -8.15 0.14 -16.20
CA CYS A 305 -8.32 1.56 -15.94
C CYS A 305 -9.79 1.93 -16.08
N GLY A 306 -10.20 2.98 -15.37
CA GLY A 306 -11.56 3.48 -15.39
C GLY A 306 -11.62 4.94 -14.97
N TRP A 307 -12.76 5.57 -15.22
CA TRP A 307 -13.00 6.94 -14.84
C TRP A 307 -12.96 7.14 -13.33
N LEU A 308 -12.69 8.36 -12.90
CA LEU A 308 -12.61 8.69 -11.48
C LEU A 308 -13.89 8.31 -10.75
N ASP A 309 -13.76 7.58 -9.64
CA ASP A 309 -14.87 7.06 -8.84
C ASP A 309 -14.94 7.78 -7.49
N THR A 310 -15.76 8.83 -7.41
CA THR A 310 -15.89 9.59 -6.16
C THR A 310 -16.85 8.95 -5.15
N VAL A 311 -17.63 7.94 -5.53
CA VAL A 311 -18.39 7.13 -4.58
C VAL A 311 -17.44 6.40 -3.65
N LEU A 312 -16.42 5.77 -4.24
CA LEU A 312 -15.37 5.06 -3.51
C LEU A 312 -14.43 6.00 -2.77
N LEU A 313 -14.02 7.10 -3.41
CA LEU A 313 -13.12 8.07 -2.78
C LEU A 313 -13.78 8.76 -1.58
N ARG A 314 -15.05 9.12 -1.67
CA ARG A 314 -15.81 9.70 -0.55
C ARG A 314 -15.87 8.75 0.64
N PHE A 315 -16.16 7.49 0.38
CA PHE A 315 -16.14 6.44 1.41
C PHE A 315 -14.74 6.29 2.02
N ALA A 316 -13.71 6.21 1.18
CA ALA A 316 -12.32 6.11 1.64
C ALA A 316 -11.89 7.34 2.46
N CYS A 317 -12.27 8.57 2.05
CA CYS A 317 -12.03 9.78 2.84
C CYS A 317 -12.70 9.72 4.20
N MET A 318 -13.95 9.26 4.25
CA MET A 318 -14.73 9.15 5.49
C MET A 318 -14.10 8.18 6.48
N VAL A 319 -13.75 6.95 6.05
CA VAL A 319 -13.21 5.91 6.97
C VAL A 319 -11.78 6.20 7.43
N ASN A 320 -11.04 7.01 6.68
CA ASN A 320 -9.68 7.42 7.04
C ASN A 320 -9.62 8.76 7.79
N GLY A 321 -10.68 9.56 7.79
CA GLY A 321 -10.63 10.92 8.31
C GLY A 321 -9.65 11.81 7.52
N VAL A 322 -9.70 11.74 6.18
CA VAL A 322 -8.77 12.45 5.29
C VAL A 322 -8.88 13.95 5.49
N THR A 323 -7.74 14.60 5.75
CA THR A 323 -7.65 16.07 5.93
C THR A 323 -7.20 16.79 4.67
N GLY A 324 -6.61 16.06 3.71
CA GLY A 324 -6.18 16.59 2.42
C GLY A 324 -5.92 15.47 1.40
N LEU A 325 -6.14 15.78 0.13
CA LEU A 325 -5.96 14.87 -0.99
C LEU A 325 -4.65 15.12 -1.72
N ALA A 326 -3.94 14.05 -2.06
CA ALA A 326 -2.84 14.06 -3.03
C ALA A 326 -3.32 13.36 -4.30
N VAL A 327 -3.55 14.11 -5.36
CA VAL A 327 -4.01 13.59 -6.66
C VAL A 327 -2.80 13.36 -7.55
N THR A 328 -2.57 12.13 -7.95
CA THR A 328 -1.43 11.72 -8.79
C THR A 328 -1.88 11.45 -10.23
N ASN A 329 -0.92 11.37 -11.14
CA ASN A 329 -1.13 10.97 -12.54
C ASN A 329 -2.13 11.89 -13.29
N LEU A 330 -2.20 13.18 -12.93
CA LEU A 330 -3.06 14.15 -13.63
C LEU A 330 -2.73 14.21 -15.12
N ASP A 331 -1.45 14.20 -15.45
CA ASP A 331 -0.87 14.17 -16.79
C ASP A 331 -1.31 12.98 -17.66
N GLY A 332 -1.89 11.95 -17.06
CA GLY A 332 -2.51 10.84 -17.78
C GLY A 332 -3.82 11.21 -18.49
N LEU A 333 -4.41 12.36 -18.18
CA LEU A 333 -5.67 12.82 -18.74
C LEU A 333 -5.51 14.01 -19.73
N ASP A 334 -4.29 14.46 -19.96
CA ASP A 334 -3.99 15.69 -20.72
C ASP A 334 -4.61 15.77 -22.13
N ALA A 335 -4.80 14.63 -22.79
CA ALA A 335 -5.32 14.63 -24.18
C ALA A 335 -6.85 14.42 -24.27
N TYR A 336 -7.55 14.29 -23.14
CA TYR A 336 -8.99 14.07 -23.18
C TYR A 336 -9.78 15.38 -23.31
N GLU A 337 -10.70 15.45 -24.29
CA GLU A 337 -11.64 16.57 -24.47
C GLU A 337 -12.77 16.54 -23.44
N THR A 338 -13.14 15.36 -22.98
CA THR A 338 -14.23 15.17 -22.00
C THR A 338 -13.81 14.15 -20.96
N LEU A 339 -13.89 14.56 -19.70
CA LEU A 339 -13.61 13.75 -18.53
C LEU A 339 -14.91 13.35 -17.84
N LYS A 340 -14.91 12.14 -17.24
CA LYS A 340 -16.06 11.65 -16.50
C LYS A 340 -15.69 11.43 -15.05
N ILE A 341 -16.57 11.86 -14.13
CA ILE A 341 -16.48 11.59 -12.70
C ILE A 341 -17.73 10.81 -12.29
N CYS A 342 -17.57 9.63 -11.74
CA CYS A 342 -18.67 8.88 -11.15
C CYS A 342 -19.05 9.51 -9.81
N THR A 343 -20.28 10.01 -9.70
CA THR A 343 -20.79 10.72 -8.52
C THR A 343 -21.70 9.87 -7.65
N SER A 344 -22.31 8.83 -8.24
CA SER A 344 -23.20 7.89 -7.57
C SER A 344 -23.30 6.57 -8.35
N TYR A 345 -23.86 5.53 -7.70
CA TYR A 345 -24.25 4.29 -8.37
C TYR A 345 -25.76 4.17 -8.44
N ASN A 346 -26.28 3.73 -9.58
CA ASN A 346 -27.65 3.24 -9.68
C ASN A 346 -27.63 1.74 -9.46
N ILE A 347 -28.26 1.27 -8.37
CA ILE A 347 -28.39 -0.15 -8.02
C ILE A 347 -29.87 -0.48 -7.94
N GLY A 348 -30.38 -1.27 -8.89
CA GLY A 348 -31.79 -1.64 -8.94
C GLY A 348 -32.77 -0.46 -9.05
N GLY A 349 -32.36 0.66 -9.66
CA GLY A 349 -33.16 1.88 -9.80
C GLY A 349 -33.01 2.87 -8.62
N VAL A 350 -32.24 2.54 -7.59
CA VAL A 350 -31.97 3.42 -6.43
C VAL A 350 -30.58 4.03 -6.56
N ILE A 351 -30.48 5.33 -6.28
CA ILE A 351 -29.21 6.08 -6.32
C ILE A 351 -28.49 5.99 -4.98
N HIS A 352 -27.24 5.52 -5.03
CA HIS A 352 -26.37 5.35 -3.87
C HIS A 352 -25.15 6.26 -3.97
N SER A 353 -24.86 7.01 -2.93
CA SER A 353 -23.68 7.89 -2.81
C SER A 353 -22.49 7.24 -2.11
N LEU A 354 -22.66 6.04 -1.56
CA LEU A 354 -21.63 5.22 -0.92
C LEU A 354 -21.66 3.81 -1.52
N PRO A 355 -20.51 3.08 -1.48
CA PRO A 355 -20.42 1.74 -2.03
C PRO A 355 -21.28 0.76 -1.23
N PRO A 356 -21.88 -0.27 -1.86
CA PRO A 356 -22.57 -1.33 -1.16
C PRO A 356 -21.58 -2.27 -0.47
N ALA A 357 -21.99 -2.89 0.64
CA ALA A 357 -21.26 -3.97 1.27
C ALA A 357 -21.58 -5.35 0.65
N ASP A 358 -22.75 -5.49 0.07
CA ASP A 358 -23.26 -6.72 -0.49
C ASP A 358 -22.73 -6.97 -1.91
N ARG A 359 -22.28 -8.21 -2.15
CA ARG A 359 -21.70 -8.62 -3.43
C ARG A 359 -22.68 -8.51 -4.60
N THR A 360 -23.93 -8.89 -4.40
CA THR A 360 -24.94 -8.84 -5.46
C THR A 360 -25.22 -7.40 -5.89
N ALA A 361 -25.20 -6.48 -4.93
CA ALA A 361 -25.35 -5.05 -5.21
C ALA A 361 -24.16 -4.50 -6.00
N TRP A 362 -22.93 -5.00 -5.77
CA TRP A 362 -21.77 -4.66 -6.58
C TRP A 362 -21.94 -5.08 -8.06
N ASP A 363 -22.46 -6.28 -8.29
CA ASP A 363 -22.67 -6.79 -9.66
C ASP A 363 -23.75 -5.99 -10.41
N GLN A 364 -24.64 -5.28 -9.69
CA GLN A 364 -25.68 -4.43 -10.23
C GLN A 364 -25.32 -2.93 -10.25
N ALA A 365 -24.18 -2.55 -9.73
CA ALA A 365 -23.79 -1.16 -9.62
C ALA A 365 -23.49 -0.54 -10.99
N VAL A 366 -24.35 0.35 -11.44
CA VAL A 366 -24.16 1.12 -12.67
C VAL A 366 -23.71 2.53 -12.31
N PRO A 367 -22.51 2.97 -12.77
CA PRO A 367 -22.00 4.30 -12.45
C PRO A 367 -22.83 5.41 -13.11
N VAL A 368 -23.11 6.46 -12.35
CA VAL A 368 -23.74 7.68 -12.83
C VAL A 368 -22.66 8.76 -12.92
N TYR A 369 -22.46 9.29 -14.11
CA TYR A 369 -21.37 10.20 -14.40
C TYR A 369 -21.80 11.64 -14.51
N GLU A 370 -20.97 12.52 -13.98
CA GLU A 370 -20.88 13.94 -14.34
C GLU A 370 -19.77 14.08 -15.40
N SER A 371 -20.03 14.83 -16.47
CA SER A 371 -19.04 15.11 -17.50
C SER A 371 -18.48 16.51 -17.34
N LEU A 372 -17.17 16.63 -17.44
CA LEU A 372 -16.43 17.88 -17.37
C LEU A 372 -15.60 18.07 -18.64
N PRO A 373 -15.38 19.31 -19.10
CA PRO A 373 -14.46 19.56 -20.20
C PRO A 373 -13.03 19.22 -19.76
N GLY A 374 -12.29 18.59 -20.66
CA GLY A 374 -10.85 18.36 -20.48
C GLY A 374 -10.05 19.59 -20.85
N TRP A 375 -8.81 19.63 -20.43
CA TRP A 375 -7.92 20.78 -20.66
C TRP A 375 -7.12 20.69 -21.94
N CYS A 376 -6.89 19.51 -22.50
CA CYS A 376 -6.16 19.27 -23.76
C CYS A 376 -4.80 20.00 -23.84
N GLU A 377 -4.10 20.12 -22.73
CA GLU A 377 -2.82 20.78 -22.57
C GLU A 377 -1.86 19.89 -21.77
N ASP A 378 -0.56 19.94 -22.09
CA ASP A 378 0.49 19.20 -21.35
C ASP A 378 0.71 19.82 -19.96
N THR A 379 0.41 19.06 -18.91
CA THR A 379 0.61 19.49 -17.53
C THR A 379 2.00 19.11 -16.98
N THR A 380 2.77 18.29 -17.67
CA THR A 380 4.07 17.75 -17.17
C THR A 380 5.13 18.80 -16.91
N ALA A 381 5.05 19.94 -17.60
CA ALA A 381 5.95 21.07 -17.46
C ALA A 381 5.57 22.05 -16.35
N CYS A 382 4.39 21.92 -15.74
CA CYS A 382 3.94 22.79 -14.66
C CYS A 382 4.82 22.60 -13.41
N THR A 383 5.28 23.70 -12.83
CA THR A 383 6.11 23.74 -11.61
C THR A 383 5.40 24.34 -10.40
N SER A 384 4.19 24.90 -10.60
CA SER A 384 3.30 25.38 -9.54
C SER A 384 1.84 25.08 -9.89
N TYR A 385 0.97 25.05 -8.87
CA TYR A 385 -0.46 24.79 -9.04
C TYR A 385 -1.14 25.84 -9.95
N ASP A 386 -0.72 27.08 -9.86
CA ASP A 386 -1.30 28.20 -10.66
C ASP A 386 -1.00 28.10 -12.16
N GLN A 387 0.06 27.35 -12.54
CA GLN A 387 0.37 27.09 -13.94
C GLN A 387 -0.49 25.99 -14.57
N LEU A 388 -1.23 25.22 -13.77
CA LEU A 388 -2.16 24.25 -14.32
C LEU A 388 -3.25 24.97 -15.13
N PRO A 389 -3.68 24.36 -16.26
CA PRO A 389 -4.84 24.85 -17.02
C PRO A 389 -6.05 25.08 -16.11
N GLU A 390 -6.86 26.08 -16.42
CA GLU A 390 -8.05 26.42 -15.62
C GLU A 390 -9.01 25.23 -15.48
N LEU A 391 -9.22 24.48 -16.56
CA LEU A 391 -10.07 23.28 -16.56
C LEU A 391 -9.49 22.16 -15.71
N ALA A 392 -8.16 22.00 -15.65
CA ALA A 392 -7.52 21.03 -14.76
C ALA A 392 -7.72 21.40 -13.29
N ARG A 393 -7.60 22.68 -12.94
CA ARG A 393 -7.91 23.18 -11.59
C ARG A 393 -9.38 23.01 -11.24
N ALA A 394 -10.28 23.26 -12.20
CA ALA A 394 -11.72 23.05 -12.01
C ALA A 394 -12.04 21.56 -11.74
N TYR A 395 -11.41 20.65 -12.46
CA TYR A 395 -11.50 19.21 -12.22
C TYR A 395 -11.04 18.82 -10.81
N LEU A 396 -9.88 19.30 -10.38
CA LEU A 396 -9.33 19.05 -9.04
C LEU A 396 -10.21 19.61 -7.92
N ASN A 397 -10.74 20.81 -8.11
CA ASN A 397 -11.67 21.43 -7.17
C ASN A 397 -12.96 20.60 -7.05
N ARG A 398 -13.52 20.17 -8.19
CA ARG A 398 -14.72 19.32 -8.22
C ARG A 398 -14.50 17.98 -7.52
N LEU A 399 -13.32 17.37 -7.71
CA LEU A 399 -12.91 16.16 -7.00
C LEU A 399 -12.90 16.41 -5.48
N GLY A 400 -12.27 17.49 -5.04
CA GLY A 400 -12.20 17.86 -3.62
C GLY A 400 -13.58 18.05 -2.99
N GLU A 401 -14.50 18.78 -3.68
CA GLU A 401 -15.89 18.96 -3.25
C GLU A 401 -16.63 17.63 -3.09
N LEU A 402 -16.52 16.74 -4.09
CA LEU A 402 -17.19 15.45 -4.09
C LEU A 402 -16.66 14.50 -3.01
N CYS A 403 -15.38 14.60 -2.67
CA CYS A 403 -14.73 13.78 -1.65
C CYS A 403 -14.84 14.38 -0.23
N GLY A 404 -15.17 15.67 -0.11
CA GLY A 404 -15.26 16.37 1.17
C GLY A 404 -13.90 16.69 1.80
N ALA A 405 -12.82 16.75 1.00
CA ALA A 405 -11.47 17.09 1.46
C ALA A 405 -10.74 17.92 0.38
N PRO A 406 -9.96 18.95 0.76
CA PRO A 406 -9.24 19.77 -0.20
C PRO A 406 -8.11 18.99 -0.90
N VAL A 407 -7.88 19.30 -2.17
CA VAL A 407 -6.66 18.85 -2.87
C VAL A 407 -5.50 19.72 -2.39
N ILE A 408 -4.46 19.09 -1.85
CA ILE A 408 -3.27 19.76 -1.31
C ILE A 408 -2.00 19.46 -2.09
N PHE A 409 -1.95 18.30 -2.80
CA PHE A 409 -0.85 17.94 -3.67
C PHE A 409 -1.38 17.43 -5.01
N VAL A 410 -0.67 17.78 -6.09
CA VAL A 410 -0.98 17.33 -7.46
C VAL A 410 0.27 16.80 -8.13
N GLY A 411 0.23 15.56 -8.59
CA GLY A 411 1.30 14.92 -9.33
C GLY A 411 1.09 15.00 -10.82
N VAL A 412 1.99 15.68 -11.53
CA VAL A 412 1.97 15.89 -12.98
C VAL A 412 3.08 15.10 -13.71
N GLY A 413 3.60 14.07 -13.08
CA GLY A 413 4.63 13.18 -13.63
C GLY A 413 5.24 12.28 -12.56
N PRO A 414 6.19 11.40 -12.91
CA PRO A 414 6.72 10.38 -12.00
C PRO A 414 7.76 10.88 -10.99
N ASP A 415 8.45 11.99 -11.26
CA ASP A 415 9.52 12.52 -10.41
C ASP A 415 8.91 13.27 -9.20
N ARG A 416 9.64 13.28 -8.04
CA ARG A 416 9.23 14.03 -6.84
C ARG A 416 9.06 15.53 -7.13
N LYS A 417 9.89 16.11 -8.01
CA LYS A 417 9.83 17.52 -8.41
C LYS A 417 8.56 17.86 -9.19
N GLN A 418 7.90 16.86 -9.76
CA GLN A 418 6.62 17.00 -10.44
C GLN A 418 5.44 16.81 -9.46
N THR A 419 5.61 17.25 -8.20
CA THR A 419 4.57 17.33 -7.19
C THR A 419 4.32 18.80 -6.89
N LEU A 420 3.14 19.28 -7.27
CA LEU A 420 2.70 20.66 -7.06
C LEU A 420 1.97 20.75 -5.73
N VAL A 421 2.21 21.82 -4.98
CA VAL A 421 1.46 22.13 -3.75
C VAL A 421 0.29 23.03 -4.14
N ALA A 422 -0.92 22.56 -3.86
CA ALA A 422 -2.14 23.39 -4.02
C ALA A 422 -2.28 24.30 -2.80
N SER A 423 -2.42 25.59 -3.05
CA SER A 423 -2.54 26.65 -2.02
C SER A 423 -3.99 26.82 -1.56
#